data_00de153f2e9d91db14a34989032cc971
#
_entry.id   00de153f2e9d91db14a34989032cc971
#
_cell.length_a   1.000
_cell.length_b   1.000
_cell.length_c   1.000
_cell.angle_alpha   90.00
_cell.angle_beta   90.00
_cell.angle_gamma   90.00
#
_symmetry.space_group_name_H-M   'P 1'
#
loop_
_entity.id
_entity.type
_entity.pdbx_description
1 polymer ?
#
loop_
_entity_poly.entity_id
_entity_poly.type
_entity_poly.pdbx_seq_one_letter_code
_entity_poly.pdbx_strand_id
1 'polypeptide(L)'
;MGFDGYAPRSEPLISSSSLKRMAGTATYVYCIVQRSARPRVTRGPSGLGDASIPRLVDIEKGLWMVCADVPLASYGAASIERGLRDLDWVSRVAIAHEAVVERFTKVSGATVIPMKLFTIFSNDERACEEMRSRRRDLGGIFRRIKGCQEWGVRITRRALALPKPQRSASASGSAFLAEKKRARDAVLQQSQQVVRAADETLRALGRLARETRRREPLEAATTPPVLDAAFLVPLLRRARFKSAATRAASMCVDAGAELVLTGPWPAYHFIHSGDSAA
;
A
#
# COMPACT_ATOMS: atom_id res chain seq x y z
N MET A 1 -52.09 58.04 7.94
CA MET A 1 -51.42 57.38 9.09
C MET A 1 -51.20 55.93 8.64
N GLY A 2 -49.99 55.65 8.10
CA GLY A 2 -49.60 54.34 7.64
C GLY A 2 -48.82 53.62 8.70
N PHE A 3 -49.15 52.37 8.95
CA PHE A 3 -48.33 51.45 9.76
C PHE A 3 -47.47 50.62 8.79
N ASP A 4 -46.18 50.92 8.79
CA ASP A 4 -45.17 50.09 8.14
C ASP A 4 -44.99 48.78 8.90
N GLY A 5 -45.32 47.66 8.23
CA GLY A 5 -45.09 46.30 8.69
C GLY A 5 -43.63 45.91 8.53
N TYR A 6 -42.91 45.76 9.63
CA TYR A 6 -41.57 45.17 9.67
C TYR A 6 -41.67 43.66 9.48
N ALA A 7 -41.26 43.14 8.31
CA ALA A 7 -41.12 41.71 8.07
C ALA A 7 -39.80 41.24 8.68
N PRO A 8 -39.77 40.17 9.52
CA PRO A 8 -38.50 39.59 10.01
C PRO A 8 -37.76 38.90 8.86
N ARG A 9 -36.47 39.23 8.73
CA ARG A 9 -35.52 38.54 7.83
C ARG A 9 -35.45 37.08 8.26
N SER A 10 -35.76 36.19 7.33
CA SER A 10 -35.53 34.75 7.46
C SER A 10 -34.02 34.47 7.61
N GLU A 11 -33.61 34.00 8.79
CA GLU A 11 -32.30 33.43 8.99
C GLU A 11 -32.11 32.22 8.09
N PRO A 12 -30.88 31.98 7.53
CA PRO A 12 -30.64 30.80 6.72
C PRO A 12 -30.75 29.57 7.61
N LEU A 13 -31.65 28.67 7.27
CA LEU A 13 -31.76 27.33 7.87
C LEU A 13 -30.42 26.61 7.74
N ILE A 14 -29.68 26.58 8.83
CA ILE A 14 -28.49 25.72 8.98
C ILE A 14 -29.01 24.29 8.81
N SER A 15 -28.55 23.63 7.76
CA SER A 15 -28.91 22.26 7.41
C SER A 15 -28.73 21.36 8.65
N SER A 16 -29.77 20.65 9.01
CA SER A 16 -29.88 19.78 10.17
C SER A 16 -28.93 18.56 10.12
N SER A 17 -28.07 18.44 9.11
CA SER A 17 -27.00 17.43 9.00
C SER A 17 -25.75 17.76 9.84
N SER A 18 -25.57 19.00 10.31
CA SER A 18 -24.43 19.41 11.15
C SER A 18 -24.63 19.16 12.66
N LEU A 19 -25.82 18.85 13.11
CA LEU A 19 -26.18 18.83 14.55
C LEU A 19 -26.22 17.44 15.21
N LYS A 20 -25.80 16.37 14.52
CA LYS A 20 -25.76 15.02 15.12
C LYS A 20 -24.39 14.36 15.06
N ARG A 21 -23.33 15.11 15.35
CA ARG A 21 -22.06 14.47 15.69
C ARG A 21 -22.16 14.04 17.16
N MET A 22 -22.51 12.75 17.35
CA MET A 22 -22.59 12.12 18.68
C MET A 22 -21.25 12.30 19.39
N ALA A 23 -21.28 12.71 20.67
CA ALA A 23 -20.11 12.65 21.54
C ALA A 23 -19.48 11.25 21.43
N GLY A 24 -18.20 11.18 20.99
CA GLY A 24 -17.49 9.90 20.85
C GLY A 24 -17.23 9.42 19.42
N THR A 25 -17.33 10.27 18.39
CA THR A 25 -16.91 9.94 17.01
C THR A 25 -15.70 10.77 16.57
N ALA A 26 -14.94 10.23 15.60
CA ALA A 26 -13.79 10.86 14.97
C ALA A 26 -13.85 10.66 13.44
N THR A 27 -13.05 11.43 12.69
CA THR A 27 -12.95 11.32 11.23
C THR A 27 -11.79 10.42 10.86
N TYR A 28 -12.10 9.27 10.24
CA TYR A 28 -11.12 8.36 9.65
C TYR A 28 -10.91 8.72 8.17
N VAL A 29 -9.65 8.89 7.75
CA VAL A 29 -9.29 9.26 6.39
C VAL A 29 -8.73 8.08 5.63
N TYR A 30 -9.35 7.72 4.50
CA TYR A 30 -8.91 6.64 3.62
C TYR A 30 -7.87 7.10 2.61
N CYS A 31 -8.14 8.18 1.90
CA CYS A 31 -7.26 8.70 0.87
C CYS A 31 -7.58 10.15 0.54
N ILE A 32 -6.61 10.80 -0.14
CA ILE A 32 -6.79 12.11 -0.77
C ILE A 32 -6.84 11.91 -2.28
N VAL A 33 -7.81 12.54 -2.92
CA VAL A 33 -8.06 12.41 -4.36
C VAL A 33 -7.86 13.74 -5.05
N GLN A 34 -7.00 13.77 -6.07
CA GLN A 34 -6.85 14.92 -6.97
C GLN A 34 -7.53 14.62 -8.31
N ARG A 35 -8.41 15.53 -8.74
CA ARG A 35 -9.12 15.46 -10.03
C ARG A 35 -9.65 16.84 -10.45
N SER A 36 -9.91 17.08 -11.73
CA SER A 36 -10.50 18.35 -12.19
C SER A 36 -11.95 18.55 -11.76
N ALA A 37 -12.73 17.48 -11.64
CA ALA A 37 -14.13 17.51 -11.23
C ALA A 37 -14.35 16.53 -10.05
N ARG A 38 -15.37 16.78 -9.24
CA ARG A 38 -15.70 15.93 -8.07
C ARG A 38 -15.81 14.46 -8.51
N PRO A 39 -15.11 13.54 -7.83
CA PRO A 39 -15.21 12.11 -8.12
C PRO A 39 -16.65 11.62 -7.92
N ARG A 40 -17.19 10.89 -8.88
CA ARG A 40 -18.48 10.20 -8.73
C ARG A 40 -18.20 8.72 -8.50
N VAL A 41 -18.64 8.20 -7.38
CA VAL A 41 -18.54 6.77 -7.03
C VAL A 41 -19.95 6.24 -6.85
N THR A 42 -20.43 5.50 -7.86
CA THR A 42 -21.70 4.78 -7.78
C THR A 42 -21.49 3.51 -6.98
N ARG A 43 -22.21 3.32 -5.88
CA ARG A 43 -22.11 2.19 -4.95
C ARG A 43 -20.66 1.87 -4.55
N GLY A 44 -20.18 2.54 -3.52
CA GLY A 44 -18.87 2.27 -2.90
C GLY A 44 -18.91 1.10 -1.93
N PRO A 45 -17.74 0.56 -1.54
CA PRO A 45 -17.64 -0.35 -0.40
C PRO A 45 -18.15 0.35 0.87
N SER A 46 -18.69 -0.43 1.80
CA SER A 46 -19.23 0.08 3.07
C SER A 46 -18.17 0.75 3.97
N GLY A 47 -16.88 0.53 3.68
CA GLY A 47 -15.78 1.01 4.53
C GLY A 47 -15.57 0.12 5.76
N LEU A 48 -15.06 0.71 6.84
CA LEU A 48 -14.84 -0.01 8.09
C LEU A 48 -16.17 -0.43 8.74
N GLY A 49 -16.16 -1.56 9.44
CA GLY A 49 -17.37 -2.22 9.93
C GLY A 49 -18.30 -1.33 10.75
N ASP A 50 -17.77 -0.57 11.70
CA ASP A 50 -18.55 0.29 12.60
C ASP A 50 -18.57 1.75 12.15
N ALA A 51 -18.05 2.07 10.96
CA ALA A 51 -17.96 3.43 10.44
C ALA A 51 -19.24 3.84 9.69
N SER A 52 -19.42 5.15 9.53
CA SER A 52 -20.38 5.67 8.56
C SER A 52 -19.95 5.32 7.12
N ILE A 53 -20.87 5.44 6.16
CA ILE A 53 -20.55 5.27 4.74
C ILE A 53 -19.48 6.30 4.34
N PRO A 54 -18.42 5.86 3.58
CA PRO A 54 -17.40 6.78 3.10
C PRO A 54 -17.98 7.93 2.28
N ARG A 55 -17.54 9.15 2.61
CA ARG A 55 -17.97 10.40 1.97
C ARG A 55 -16.80 11.19 1.41
N LEU A 56 -17.08 12.10 0.50
CA LEU A 56 -16.13 13.07 -0.04
C LEU A 56 -16.31 14.42 0.66
N VAL A 57 -15.21 14.94 1.18
CA VAL A 57 -15.11 16.29 1.76
C VAL A 57 -14.18 17.13 0.90
N ASP A 58 -14.60 18.35 0.58
CA ASP A 58 -13.81 19.28 -0.23
C ASP A 58 -12.70 19.90 0.62
N ILE A 59 -11.44 19.66 0.27
CA ILE A 59 -10.29 20.33 0.89
C ILE A 59 -10.07 21.69 0.24
N GLU A 60 -9.96 21.68 -1.11
CA GLU A 60 -9.87 22.84 -1.99
C GLU A 60 -10.26 22.44 -3.42
N LYS A 61 -10.31 23.41 -4.35
CA LYS A 61 -10.67 23.14 -5.76
C LYS A 61 -9.79 22.05 -6.37
N GLY A 62 -10.41 20.96 -6.76
CA GLY A 62 -9.73 19.81 -7.38
C GLY A 62 -9.06 18.83 -6.39
N LEU A 63 -9.26 19.01 -5.11
CA LEU A 63 -8.69 18.16 -4.06
C LEU A 63 -9.77 17.76 -3.05
N TRP A 64 -9.99 16.47 -2.88
CA TRP A 64 -11.00 15.89 -2.00
C TRP A 64 -10.39 14.89 -1.03
N MET A 65 -10.94 14.87 0.17
CA MET A 65 -10.68 13.84 1.18
C MET A 65 -11.79 12.79 1.14
N VAL A 66 -11.43 11.53 1.14
CA VAL A 66 -12.34 10.40 1.34
C VAL A 66 -12.27 9.98 2.80
N CYS A 67 -13.36 10.12 3.52
CA CYS A 67 -13.39 9.86 4.95
C CYS A 67 -14.71 9.25 5.41
N ALA A 68 -14.74 8.77 6.64
CA ALA A 68 -15.94 8.29 7.33
C ALA A 68 -15.87 8.66 8.81
N ASP A 69 -17.03 8.77 9.47
CA ASP A 69 -17.09 8.89 10.91
C ASP A 69 -16.90 7.51 11.54
N VAL A 70 -16.02 7.41 12.51
CA VAL A 70 -15.73 6.20 13.26
C VAL A 70 -15.99 6.40 14.74
N PRO A 71 -16.58 5.41 15.46
CA PRO A 71 -16.78 5.50 16.91
C PRO A 71 -15.42 5.38 17.62
N LEU A 72 -15.15 6.28 18.56
CA LEU A 72 -13.94 6.21 19.39
C LEU A 72 -13.89 4.97 20.28
N ALA A 73 -15.04 4.36 20.58
CA ALA A 73 -15.11 3.08 21.28
C ALA A 73 -14.39 1.95 20.50
N SER A 74 -14.45 1.96 19.15
CA SER A 74 -13.81 0.96 18.28
C SER A 74 -12.46 1.45 17.74
N TYR A 75 -12.29 2.76 17.51
CA TYR A 75 -11.14 3.34 16.79
C TYR A 75 -10.42 4.43 17.60
N GLY A 76 -10.67 4.54 18.91
CA GLY A 76 -9.84 5.36 19.80
C GLY A 76 -8.48 4.72 20.07
N ALA A 77 -7.49 5.50 20.53
CA ALA A 77 -6.11 5.07 20.72
C ALA A 77 -5.98 3.73 21.47
N ALA A 78 -6.65 3.59 22.62
CA ALA A 78 -6.62 2.37 23.42
C ALA A 78 -7.27 1.16 22.72
N SER A 79 -8.27 1.37 21.87
CA SER A 79 -8.95 0.32 21.12
C SER A 79 -8.09 -0.14 19.94
N ILE A 80 -7.43 0.79 19.24
CA ILE A 80 -6.47 0.48 18.18
C ILE A 80 -5.29 -0.30 18.77
N GLU A 81 -4.72 0.14 19.88
CA GLU A 81 -3.59 -0.56 20.52
C GLU A 81 -3.93 -2.01 20.89
N ARG A 82 -5.12 -2.26 21.40
CA ARG A 82 -5.62 -3.63 21.65
C ARG A 82 -5.81 -4.40 20.34
N GLY A 83 -6.43 -3.76 19.35
CA GLY A 83 -6.72 -4.37 18.05
C GLY A 83 -5.45 -4.75 17.26
N LEU A 84 -4.35 -4.00 17.41
CA LEU A 84 -3.07 -4.31 16.76
C LEU A 84 -2.46 -5.64 17.22
N ARG A 85 -2.92 -6.22 18.32
CA ARG A 85 -2.52 -7.56 18.80
C ARG A 85 -3.37 -8.67 18.18
N ASP A 86 -4.47 -8.34 17.52
CA ASP A 86 -5.37 -9.27 16.83
C ASP A 86 -5.17 -9.14 15.30
N LEU A 87 -4.44 -10.10 14.71
CA LEU A 87 -4.13 -10.12 13.28
C LEU A 87 -5.40 -10.20 12.41
N ASP A 88 -6.44 -10.88 12.89
CA ASP A 88 -7.71 -10.98 12.15
C ASP A 88 -8.43 -9.63 12.12
N TRP A 89 -8.41 -8.91 13.23
CA TRP A 89 -8.96 -7.55 13.26
C TRP A 89 -8.20 -6.61 12.34
N VAL A 90 -6.85 -6.60 12.42
CA VAL A 90 -6.00 -5.79 11.53
C VAL A 90 -6.26 -6.12 10.07
N SER A 91 -6.36 -7.41 9.73
CA SER A 91 -6.63 -7.86 8.35
C SER A 91 -7.99 -7.36 7.86
N ARG A 92 -9.05 -7.48 8.66
CA ARG A 92 -10.38 -6.96 8.31
C ARG A 92 -10.36 -5.44 8.08
N VAL A 93 -9.71 -4.68 8.95
CA VAL A 93 -9.58 -3.22 8.82
C VAL A 93 -8.79 -2.88 7.56
N ALA A 94 -7.67 -3.55 7.31
CA ALA A 94 -6.82 -3.32 6.14
C ALA A 94 -7.57 -3.59 4.83
N ILE A 95 -8.29 -4.72 4.74
CA ILE A 95 -9.10 -5.09 3.57
C ILE A 95 -10.21 -4.06 3.32
N ALA A 96 -10.91 -3.63 4.36
CA ALA A 96 -11.99 -2.65 4.25
C ALA A 96 -11.45 -1.27 3.84
N HIS A 97 -10.32 -0.85 4.40
CA HIS A 97 -9.63 0.38 4.00
C HIS A 97 -9.21 0.34 2.53
N GLU A 98 -8.50 -0.74 2.14
CA GLU A 98 -7.99 -0.91 0.77
C GLU A 98 -9.13 -0.93 -0.25
N ALA A 99 -10.24 -1.57 0.04
CA ALA A 99 -11.40 -1.61 -0.85
C ALA A 99 -11.94 -0.20 -1.16
N VAL A 100 -11.92 0.72 -0.19
CA VAL A 100 -12.31 2.11 -0.38
C VAL A 100 -11.25 2.83 -1.25
N VAL A 101 -9.97 2.72 -0.91
CA VAL A 101 -8.89 3.37 -1.64
C VAL A 101 -8.84 2.90 -3.09
N GLU A 102 -8.88 1.58 -3.32
CA GLU A 102 -8.87 0.98 -4.66
C GLU A 102 -10.03 1.48 -5.52
N ARG A 103 -11.21 1.68 -4.93
CA ARG A 103 -12.37 2.20 -5.66
C ARG A 103 -12.09 3.56 -6.28
N PHE A 104 -11.40 4.45 -5.54
CA PHE A 104 -11.06 5.78 -6.04
C PHE A 104 -9.91 5.77 -7.05
N THR A 105 -8.99 4.80 -6.97
CA THR A 105 -7.93 4.65 -7.99
C THR A 105 -8.48 4.24 -9.36
N LYS A 106 -9.67 3.62 -9.40
CA LYS A 106 -10.36 3.23 -10.64
C LYS A 106 -11.15 4.38 -11.28
N VAL A 107 -11.28 5.53 -10.61
CA VAL A 107 -11.96 6.69 -11.15
C VAL A 107 -11.11 7.35 -12.24
N SER A 108 -11.65 7.46 -13.45
CA SER A 108 -10.94 8.05 -14.59
C SER A 108 -10.47 9.46 -14.29
N GLY A 109 -9.20 9.75 -14.58
CA GLY A 109 -8.57 11.05 -14.36
C GLY A 109 -8.29 11.40 -12.90
N ALA A 110 -8.53 10.50 -11.96
CA ALA A 110 -8.16 10.67 -10.57
C ALA A 110 -6.70 10.25 -10.33
N THR A 111 -6.03 10.96 -9.43
CA THR A 111 -4.79 10.53 -8.81
C THR A 111 -5.06 10.43 -7.31
N VAL A 112 -4.69 9.32 -6.69
CA VAL A 112 -5.06 8.98 -5.31
C VAL A 112 -3.80 8.83 -4.46
N ILE A 113 -3.75 9.57 -3.36
CA ILE A 113 -2.76 9.36 -2.29
C ILE A 113 -3.46 8.52 -1.22
N PRO A 114 -3.11 7.23 -1.05
CA PRO A 114 -3.63 6.43 0.04
C PRO A 114 -3.13 6.95 1.37
N MET A 115 -3.97 6.95 2.40
CA MET A 115 -3.53 7.27 3.76
C MET A 115 -3.10 5.99 4.48
N LYS A 116 -2.28 6.12 5.51
CA LYS A 116 -1.94 4.99 6.38
C LYS A 116 -3.17 4.54 7.16
N LEU A 117 -3.22 3.26 7.50
CA LEU A 117 -4.23 2.76 8.43
C LEU A 117 -4.24 3.61 9.71
N PHE A 118 -5.44 3.83 10.24
CA PHE A 118 -5.64 4.62 11.47
C PHE A 118 -5.21 6.09 11.36
N THR A 119 -5.30 6.68 10.16
CA THR A 119 -5.24 8.14 10.01
C THR A 119 -6.56 8.73 10.45
N ILE A 120 -6.60 9.22 11.69
CA ILE A 120 -7.82 9.67 12.36
C ILE A 120 -7.63 11.08 12.90
N PHE A 121 -8.64 11.92 12.73
CA PHE A 121 -8.70 13.28 13.21
C PHE A 121 -9.94 13.47 14.08
N SER A 122 -9.92 14.47 14.95
CA SER A 122 -11.08 14.77 15.83
C SER A 122 -12.34 15.13 15.02
N ASN A 123 -12.19 15.74 13.86
CA ASN A 123 -13.29 16.12 12.95
C ASN A 123 -12.77 16.42 11.53
N ASP A 124 -13.69 16.67 10.58
CA ASP A 124 -13.37 16.97 9.18
C ASP A 124 -12.58 18.27 9.03
N GLU A 125 -12.89 19.28 9.85
CA GLU A 125 -12.23 20.59 9.79
C GLU A 125 -10.73 20.44 10.08
N ARG A 126 -10.38 19.72 11.18
CA ARG A 126 -8.97 19.43 11.55
C ARG A 126 -8.26 18.61 10.50
N ALA A 127 -8.94 17.61 9.91
CA ALA A 127 -8.40 16.83 8.82
C ALA A 127 -8.11 17.70 7.58
N CYS A 128 -9.05 18.58 7.22
CA CYS A 128 -8.87 19.50 6.09
C CYS A 128 -7.76 20.54 6.35
N GLU A 129 -7.65 21.08 7.55
CA GLU A 129 -6.58 21.99 7.96
C GLU A 129 -5.21 21.34 7.80
N GLU A 130 -5.05 20.12 8.30
CA GLU A 130 -3.81 19.35 8.15
C GLU A 130 -3.47 19.10 6.68
N MET A 131 -4.44 18.72 5.84
CA MET A 131 -4.18 18.54 4.41
C MET A 131 -3.81 19.84 3.71
N ARG A 132 -4.41 20.98 4.08
CA ARG A 132 -4.06 22.29 3.53
C ARG A 132 -2.65 22.72 3.95
N SER A 133 -2.27 22.50 5.21
CA SER A 133 -0.93 22.82 5.71
C SER A 133 0.16 22.08 4.93
N ARG A 134 -0.13 20.85 4.51
CA ARG A 134 0.78 19.98 3.73
C ARG A 134 0.62 20.09 2.21
N ARG A 135 -0.03 21.14 1.72
CA ARG A 135 -0.36 21.30 0.31
C ARG A 135 0.83 21.14 -0.64
N ARG A 136 2.01 21.70 -0.27
CA ARG A 136 3.23 21.60 -1.11
C ARG A 136 3.67 20.15 -1.25
N ASP A 137 3.70 19.41 -0.15
CA ASP A 137 4.13 18.01 -0.10
C ASP A 137 3.15 17.14 -0.88
N LEU A 138 1.84 17.30 -0.63
CA LEU A 138 0.79 16.60 -1.38
C LEU A 138 0.90 16.87 -2.88
N GLY A 139 1.14 18.12 -3.29
CA GLY A 139 1.37 18.48 -4.68
C GLY A 139 2.59 17.78 -5.29
N GLY A 140 3.68 17.64 -4.54
CA GLY A 140 4.87 16.88 -4.91
C GLY A 140 4.57 15.40 -5.13
N ILE A 141 3.86 14.80 -4.17
CA ILE A 141 3.44 13.39 -4.22
C ILE A 141 2.52 13.15 -5.42
N PHE A 142 1.49 13.97 -5.62
CA PHE A 142 0.58 13.84 -6.75
C PHE A 142 1.33 13.86 -8.09
N ARG A 143 2.27 14.79 -8.30
CA ARG A 143 3.08 14.84 -9.53
C ARG A 143 3.88 13.54 -9.73
N ARG A 144 4.47 13.02 -8.64
CA ARG A 144 5.27 11.79 -8.65
C ARG A 144 4.46 10.56 -9.06
N ILE A 145 3.28 10.36 -8.44
CA ILE A 145 2.47 9.14 -8.65
C ILE A 145 1.48 9.23 -9.81
N LYS A 146 1.27 10.43 -10.38
CA LYS A 146 0.30 10.65 -11.47
C LYS A 146 0.55 9.71 -12.65
N GLY A 147 -0.51 9.00 -13.06
CA GLY A 147 -0.48 8.05 -14.18
C GLY A 147 0.37 6.81 -13.92
N CYS A 148 0.64 6.48 -12.65
CA CYS A 148 1.39 5.29 -12.26
C CYS A 148 0.54 4.37 -11.36
N GLN A 149 0.99 3.12 -11.26
CA GLN A 149 0.50 2.11 -10.32
C GLN A 149 1.69 1.49 -9.61
N GLU A 150 1.50 1.06 -8.38
CA GLU A 150 2.52 0.34 -7.64
C GLU A 150 2.44 -1.17 -7.93
N TRP A 151 3.61 -1.81 -8.07
CA TRP A 151 3.77 -3.25 -8.19
C TRP A 151 4.82 -3.72 -7.19
N GLY A 152 4.52 -4.80 -6.47
CA GLY A 152 5.47 -5.45 -5.57
C GLY A 152 6.13 -6.66 -6.23
N VAL A 153 7.44 -6.83 -6.02
CA VAL A 153 8.18 -8.01 -6.43
C VAL A 153 8.92 -8.54 -5.22
N ARG A 154 8.68 -9.82 -4.92
CA ARG A 154 9.39 -10.55 -3.86
C ARG A 154 10.04 -11.78 -4.46
N ILE A 155 11.34 -11.98 -4.20
CA ILE A 155 12.10 -13.17 -4.60
C ILE A 155 12.57 -13.88 -3.33
N THR A 156 12.18 -15.15 -3.21
CA THR A 156 12.57 -16.02 -2.10
C THR A 156 13.34 -17.24 -2.63
N ARG A 157 14.27 -17.76 -1.85
CA ARG A 157 14.93 -19.03 -2.17
C ARG A 157 13.94 -20.17 -2.05
N ARG A 158 13.94 -21.07 -3.00
CA ARG A 158 13.29 -22.38 -2.82
C ARG A 158 14.10 -23.23 -1.86
N ALA A 159 13.42 -23.93 -0.96
CA ALA A 159 14.09 -24.91 -0.11
C ALA A 159 14.75 -25.96 -1.00
N LEU A 160 16.07 -26.12 -0.86
CA LEU A 160 16.77 -27.23 -1.50
C LEU A 160 16.28 -28.53 -0.86
N ALA A 161 15.67 -29.40 -1.63
CA ALA A 161 15.59 -30.80 -1.27
C ALA A 161 17.04 -31.36 -1.36
N LEU A 162 17.80 -31.19 -0.27
CA LEU A 162 19.09 -31.85 -0.19
C LEU A 162 18.82 -33.35 -0.29
N PRO A 163 19.45 -34.10 -1.24
CA PRO A 163 19.37 -35.54 -1.25
C PRO A 163 19.89 -35.99 0.12
N LYS A 164 19.09 -36.79 0.83
CA LYS A 164 19.55 -37.41 2.08
C LYS A 164 20.81 -38.19 1.73
N PRO A 165 21.93 -37.96 2.44
CA PRO A 165 23.13 -38.72 2.18
C PRO A 165 22.79 -40.22 2.33
N GLN A 166 22.83 -40.94 1.23
CA GLN A 166 22.74 -42.39 1.26
C GLN A 166 24.03 -42.87 1.96
N ARG A 167 23.90 -43.35 3.18
CA ARG A 167 24.98 -44.02 3.88
C ARG A 167 25.29 -45.34 3.12
N SER A 168 26.16 -45.27 2.13
CA SER A 168 26.82 -46.49 1.64
C SER A 168 27.83 -46.91 2.70
N ALA A 169 27.63 -48.07 3.27
CA ALA A 169 28.42 -48.59 4.39
C ALA A 169 29.92 -48.85 4.06
N SER A 170 30.36 -48.52 2.83
CA SER A 170 31.72 -48.80 2.31
C SER A 170 32.50 -47.58 1.83
N ALA A 171 32.00 -46.32 2.02
CA ALA A 171 32.74 -45.15 1.58
C ALA A 171 33.90 -44.82 2.53
N SER A 172 35.11 -44.66 1.98
CA SER A 172 36.27 -44.18 2.73
C SER A 172 36.02 -42.77 3.29
N GLY A 173 36.64 -42.40 4.41
CA GLY A 173 36.50 -41.09 5.03
C GLY A 173 36.80 -39.92 4.05
N SER A 174 37.73 -40.11 3.11
CA SER A 174 38.09 -39.15 2.08
C SER A 174 36.97 -38.96 1.05
N ALA A 175 36.29 -40.03 0.66
CA ALA A 175 35.12 -39.95 -0.27
C ALA A 175 33.94 -39.20 0.37
N PHE A 176 33.66 -39.43 1.64
CA PHE A 176 32.64 -38.71 2.41
C PHE A 176 32.95 -37.21 2.51
N LEU A 177 34.21 -36.85 2.81
CA LEU A 177 34.64 -35.43 2.89
C LEU A 177 34.53 -34.74 1.50
N ALA A 178 34.91 -35.44 0.40
CA ALA A 178 34.77 -34.90 -0.94
C ALA A 178 33.32 -34.69 -1.35
N GLU A 179 32.40 -35.59 -0.99
CA GLU A 179 30.98 -35.46 -1.22
C GLU A 179 30.39 -34.28 -0.44
N LYS A 180 30.74 -34.15 0.85
CA LYS A 180 30.31 -33.02 1.70
C LYS A 180 30.80 -31.67 1.16
N LYS A 181 32.06 -31.63 0.65
CA LYS A 181 32.60 -30.43 0.00
C LYS A 181 31.81 -30.07 -1.27
N ARG A 182 31.55 -31.04 -2.17
CA ARG A 182 30.78 -30.83 -3.39
C ARG A 182 29.38 -30.31 -3.08
N ALA A 183 28.67 -30.89 -2.10
CA ALA A 183 27.36 -30.44 -1.67
C ALA A 183 27.38 -28.98 -1.17
N ARG A 184 28.39 -28.62 -0.38
CA ARG A 184 28.59 -27.25 0.12
C ARG A 184 28.85 -26.29 -1.05
N ASP A 185 29.74 -26.65 -1.97
CA ASP A 185 30.08 -25.81 -3.12
C ASP A 185 28.87 -25.60 -4.04
N ALA A 186 28.05 -26.65 -4.24
CA ALA A 186 26.79 -26.55 -4.99
C ALA A 186 25.77 -25.58 -4.35
N VAL A 187 25.64 -25.63 -3.02
CA VAL A 187 24.77 -24.69 -2.27
C VAL A 187 25.27 -23.25 -2.41
N LEU A 188 26.57 -23.03 -2.33
CA LEU A 188 27.18 -21.72 -2.50
C LEU A 188 26.95 -21.17 -3.93
N GLN A 189 27.20 -22.00 -4.93
CA GLN A 189 26.98 -21.65 -6.34
C GLN A 189 25.51 -21.29 -6.61
N GLN A 190 24.58 -22.10 -6.14
CA GLN A 190 23.15 -21.82 -6.28
C GLN A 190 22.76 -20.53 -5.55
N SER A 191 23.27 -20.29 -4.33
CA SER A 191 23.03 -19.04 -3.61
C SER A 191 23.48 -17.81 -4.42
N GLN A 192 24.64 -17.90 -5.06
CA GLN A 192 25.15 -16.84 -5.94
C GLN A 192 24.29 -16.64 -7.20
N GLN A 193 23.79 -17.72 -7.80
CA GLN A 193 22.89 -17.66 -8.95
C GLN A 193 21.57 -16.95 -8.60
N VAL A 194 20.99 -17.25 -7.44
CA VAL A 194 19.78 -16.59 -6.96
C VAL A 194 20.00 -15.09 -6.77
N VAL A 195 21.12 -14.68 -6.15
CA VAL A 195 21.44 -13.25 -5.98
C VAL A 195 21.60 -12.55 -7.32
N ARG A 196 22.30 -13.16 -8.28
CA ARG A 196 22.44 -12.60 -9.63
C ARG A 196 21.10 -12.45 -10.34
N ALA A 197 20.23 -13.46 -10.28
CA ALA A 197 18.88 -13.41 -10.87
C ALA A 197 18.03 -12.30 -10.23
N ALA A 198 18.15 -12.09 -8.91
CA ALA A 198 17.47 -11.03 -8.19
C ALA A 198 17.96 -9.63 -8.63
N ASP A 199 19.27 -9.43 -8.76
CA ASP A 199 19.86 -8.16 -9.20
C ASP A 199 19.53 -7.86 -10.68
N GLU A 200 19.51 -8.87 -11.54
CA GLU A 200 19.08 -8.73 -12.94
C GLU A 200 17.61 -8.35 -13.04
N THR A 201 16.77 -9.01 -12.23
CA THR A 201 15.34 -8.69 -12.11
C THR A 201 15.13 -7.25 -11.67
N LEU A 202 15.79 -6.82 -10.61
CA LEU A 202 15.69 -5.45 -10.11
C LEU A 202 16.07 -4.43 -11.18
N ARG A 203 17.19 -4.64 -11.87
CA ARG A 203 17.64 -3.78 -12.98
C ARG A 203 16.68 -3.77 -14.16
N ALA A 204 16.20 -4.95 -14.58
CA ALA A 204 15.30 -5.07 -15.72
C ALA A 204 13.95 -4.38 -15.47
N LEU A 205 13.35 -4.59 -14.30
CA LEU A 205 12.08 -4.00 -13.92
C LEU A 205 12.22 -2.52 -13.58
N GLY A 206 13.33 -2.10 -12.95
CA GLY A 206 13.61 -0.71 -12.62
C GLY A 206 13.67 0.19 -13.85
N ARG A 207 14.20 -0.30 -15.01
CA ARG A 207 14.17 0.46 -16.27
C ARG A 207 12.76 0.76 -16.80
N LEU A 208 11.78 -0.02 -16.40
CA LEU A 208 10.38 0.16 -16.79
C LEU A 208 9.55 0.96 -15.79
N ALA A 209 10.04 1.10 -14.56
CA ALA A 209 9.43 1.88 -13.51
C ALA A 209 9.86 3.36 -13.61
N ARG A 210 9.08 4.25 -13.00
CA ARG A 210 9.44 5.65 -12.74
C ARG A 210 10.36 5.76 -11.54
N GLU A 211 10.08 4.94 -10.52
CA GLU A 211 10.82 4.89 -9.26
C GLU A 211 10.79 3.45 -8.74
N THR A 212 11.84 3.06 -8.02
CA THR A 212 11.96 1.74 -7.39
C THR A 212 12.40 1.93 -5.96
N ARG A 213 11.77 1.21 -5.03
CA ARG A 213 12.12 1.19 -3.61
C ARG A 213 12.34 -0.23 -3.16
N ARG A 214 13.51 -0.51 -2.59
CA ARG A 214 13.71 -1.77 -1.85
C ARG A 214 12.96 -1.67 -0.53
N ARG A 215 12.37 -2.77 -0.11
CA ARG A 215 11.71 -2.90 1.19
C ARG A 215 12.63 -3.69 2.10
N GLU A 216 12.83 -3.20 3.31
CA GLU A 216 13.57 -3.94 4.31
C GLU A 216 12.78 -5.18 4.75
N PRO A 217 13.42 -6.34 4.92
CA PRO A 217 12.77 -7.51 5.46
C PRO A 217 12.24 -7.22 6.86
N LEU A 218 11.04 -7.72 7.17
CA LEU A 218 10.55 -7.71 8.54
C LEU A 218 11.50 -8.55 9.41
N GLU A 219 11.96 -8.02 10.54
CA GLU A 219 12.92 -8.68 11.46
C GLU A 219 12.45 -10.07 11.93
N ALA A 220 11.13 -10.33 11.91
CA ALA A 220 10.52 -11.59 12.32
C ALA A 220 10.45 -12.67 11.22
N ALA A 221 10.96 -12.42 10.01
CA ALA A 221 10.86 -13.38 8.92
C ALA A 221 11.87 -14.54 9.11
N THR A 222 11.37 -15.76 9.29
CA THR A 222 12.18 -16.99 9.40
C THR A 222 13.08 -17.22 8.18
N THR A 223 12.70 -16.71 7.00
CA THR A 223 13.51 -16.77 5.78
C THR A 223 13.37 -15.40 5.07
N PRO A 224 14.37 -14.52 5.21
CA PRO A 224 14.32 -13.22 4.55
C PRO A 224 14.33 -13.38 3.03
N PRO A 225 13.54 -12.58 2.29
CA PRO A 225 13.56 -12.57 0.84
C PRO A 225 14.93 -12.10 0.32
N VAL A 226 15.37 -12.64 -0.81
CA VAL A 226 16.59 -12.19 -1.50
C VAL A 226 16.39 -10.81 -2.12
N LEU A 227 15.17 -10.55 -2.58
CA LEU A 227 14.71 -9.24 -3.04
C LEU A 227 13.28 -9.02 -2.55
N ASP A 228 13.03 -7.86 -1.99
CA ASP A 228 11.70 -7.30 -1.77
C ASP A 228 11.71 -5.85 -2.24
N ALA A 229 10.91 -5.52 -3.26
CA ALA A 229 10.92 -4.20 -3.86
C ALA A 229 9.54 -3.78 -4.36
N ALA A 230 9.26 -2.48 -4.25
CA ALA A 230 8.11 -1.82 -4.85
C ALA A 230 8.56 -1.02 -6.09
N PHE A 231 7.73 -1.05 -7.13
CA PHE A 231 7.97 -0.37 -8.40
C PHE A 231 6.80 0.54 -8.73
N LEU A 232 7.06 1.81 -8.95
CA LEU A 232 6.08 2.79 -9.42
C LEU A 232 6.07 2.77 -10.96
N VAL A 233 5.11 2.07 -11.55
CA VAL A 233 5.08 1.77 -12.98
C VAL A 233 4.08 2.68 -13.70
N PRO A 234 4.51 3.44 -14.73
CA PRO A 234 3.61 4.19 -15.59
C PRO A 234 2.58 3.28 -16.26
N LEU A 235 1.31 3.69 -16.30
CA LEU A 235 0.22 2.93 -16.90
C LEU A 235 0.53 2.47 -18.33
N LEU A 236 1.20 3.32 -19.11
CA LEU A 236 1.62 3.00 -20.48
C LEU A 236 2.67 1.89 -20.58
N ARG A 237 3.42 1.65 -19.50
CA ARG A 237 4.46 0.59 -19.45
C ARG A 237 3.97 -0.70 -18.78
N ARG A 238 2.74 -0.72 -18.25
CA ARG A 238 2.19 -1.84 -17.46
C ARG A 238 2.32 -3.19 -18.15
N ALA A 239 1.93 -3.29 -19.42
CA ALA A 239 2.02 -4.56 -20.17
C ALA A 239 3.47 -5.05 -20.31
N ARG A 240 4.41 -4.14 -20.66
CA ARG A 240 5.84 -4.46 -20.77
C ARG A 240 6.43 -4.87 -19.43
N PHE A 241 6.03 -4.19 -18.35
CA PHE A 241 6.46 -4.52 -16.98
C PHE A 241 6.01 -5.94 -16.59
N LYS A 242 4.75 -6.31 -16.80
CA LYS A 242 4.24 -7.65 -16.53
C LYS A 242 4.99 -8.72 -17.33
N SER A 243 5.17 -8.52 -18.63
CA SER A 243 5.93 -9.46 -19.48
C SER A 243 7.39 -9.60 -19.02
N ALA A 244 8.03 -8.52 -18.59
CA ALA A 244 9.39 -8.57 -18.04
C ALA A 244 9.41 -9.33 -16.69
N ALA A 245 8.41 -9.14 -15.83
CA ALA A 245 8.30 -9.87 -14.58
C ALA A 245 8.07 -11.39 -14.80
N THR A 246 7.28 -11.77 -15.82
CA THR A 246 7.10 -13.19 -16.18
C THR A 246 8.41 -13.83 -16.63
N ARG A 247 9.21 -13.14 -17.47
CA ARG A 247 10.55 -13.65 -17.88
C ARG A 247 11.51 -13.76 -16.69
N ALA A 248 11.47 -12.74 -15.80
CA ALA A 248 12.28 -12.78 -14.58
C ALA A 248 11.87 -13.93 -13.66
N ALA A 249 10.58 -14.27 -13.58
CA ALA A 249 10.10 -15.41 -12.80
C ALA A 249 10.69 -16.74 -13.34
N SER A 250 10.75 -16.93 -14.66
CA SER A 250 11.39 -18.11 -15.26
C SER A 250 12.88 -18.18 -14.90
N MET A 251 13.63 -17.08 -15.04
CA MET A 251 15.04 -17.03 -14.64
C MET A 251 15.25 -17.33 -13.15
N CYS A 252 14.34 -16.86 -12.29
CA CYS A 252 14.41 -17.17 -10.85
C CYS A 252 14.18 -18.66 -10.60
N VAL A 253 13.25 -19.30 -11.31
CA VAL A 253 13.01 -20.75 -11.19
C VAL A 253 14.26 -21.53 -11.58
N ASP A 254 14.91 -21.19 -12.69
CA ASP A 254 16.14 -21.85 -13.15
C ASP A 254 17.30 -21.66 -12.13
N ALA A 255 17.34 -20.53 -11.45
CA ALA A 255 18.31 -20.25 -10.38
C ALA A 255 17.96 -20.90 -9.03
N GLY A 256 16.81 -21.54 -8.87
CA GLY A 256 16.36 -22.13 -7.60
C GLY A 256 15.65 -21.16 -6.65
N ALA A 257 14.99 -20.15 -7.21
CA ALA A 257 14.20 -19.18 -6.47
C ALA A 257 12.75 -19.10 -7.01
N GLU A 258 11.92 -18.39 -6.27
CA GLU A 258 10.55 -18.07 -6.65
C GLU A 258 10.36 -16.55 -6.65
N LEU A 259 9.76 -16.03 -7.72
CA LEU A 259 9.37 -14.63 -7.85
C LEU A 259 7.85 -14.53 -7.72
N VAL A 260 7.40 -13.72 -6.77
CA VAL A 260 5.99 -13.35 -6.59
C VAL A 260 5.82 -11.90 -7.02
N LEU A 261 4.94 -11.67 -8.01
CA LEU A 261 4.50 -10.36 -8.45
C LEU A 261 3.14 -10.05 -7.84
N THR A 262 3.01 -8.91 -7.17
CA THR A 262 1.75 -8.44 -6.56
C THR A 262 1.35 -7.07 -7.09
N GLY A 263 0.06 -6.78 -7.08
CA GLY A 263 -0.50 -5.53 -7.59
C GLY A 263 -1.38 -5.70 -8.82
N PRO A 264 -1.86 -4.62 -9.43
CA PRO A 264 -1.50 -3.23 -9.12
C PRO A 264 -2.11 -2.73 -7.81
N TRP A 265 -1.32 -2.02 -7.02
CA TRP A 265 -1.72 -1.39 -5.77
C TRP A 265 -1.77 0.13 -5.89
N PRO A 266 -2.49 0.84 -5.00
CA PRO A 266 -2.28 2.26 -4.75
C PRO A 266 -0.83 2.51 -4.30
N ALA A 267 -0.31 3.71 -4.54
CA ALA A 267 1.13 4.00 -4.42
C ALA A 267 1.61 4.18 -2.96
N TYR A 268 1.33 3.22 -2.08
CA TYR A 268 1.63 3.30 -0.64
C TYR A 268 3.11 3.55 -0.34
N HIS A 269 4.03 2.90 -1.06
CA HIS A 269 5.46 3.04 -0.81
C HIS A 269 6.06 4.32 -1.41
N PHE A 270 5.30 5.09 -2.19
CA PHE A 270 5.79 6.28 -2.91
C PHE A 270 5.20 7.59 -2.41
N ILE A 271 4.45 7.57 -1.29
CA ILE A 271 3.82 8.76 -0.70
C ILE A 271 4.69 9.46 0.36
N HIS A 272 5.82 8.88 0.77
CA HIS A 272 6.73 9.48 1.74
C HIS A 272 7.89 10.20 1.05
N SER A 273 8.18 11.42 1.50
CA SER A 273 9.28 12.25 1.00
C SER A 273 10.53 12.03 1.87
N GLY A 274 11.01 10.81 2.04
CA GLY A 274 12.07 10.65 3.03
C GLY A 274 13.07 9.52 2.86
N ASP A 275 12.80 8.51 2.06
CA ASP A 275 13.76 7.42 1.87
C ASP A 275 14.15 7.29 0.40
N SER A 276 14.85 8.29 -0.11
CA SER A 276 15.77 8.06 -1.22
C SER A 276 17.03 7.49 -0.58
N ALA A 277 17.07 6.15 -0.50
CA ALA A 277 18.30 5.46 -0.15
C ALA A 277 19.39 5.84 -1.17
N ALA A 278 20.50 6.25 -0.64
CA ALA A 278 21.78 6.39 -1.31
C ALA A 278 22.24 5.08 -1.97
#